data_3338ec11223840201bfe49d15967531b
#
_entry.id   3338ec11223840201bfe49d15967531b
#
_cell.length_a   1.000
_cell.length_b   1.000
_cell.length_c   1.000
_cell.angle_alpha   90.00
_cell.angle_beta   90.00
_cell.angle_gamma   90.00
#
_symmetry.space_group_name_H-M   'P 1'
#
loop_
_entity.id
_entity.type
_entity.pdbx_description
1 polymer ?
#
loop_
_entity_poly.entity_id
_entity_poly.type
_entity_poly.pdbx_seq_one_letter_code
_entity_poly.pdbx_strand_id
1 'polypeptide(L)'
;ECREFAKEWIDIHIKEFKRLGVTGDFQNYYSTMSFAAEAQIVRELGKFLLDGSLYQGFKPVFWSTVEKTALADAEVEYQDHTSNTIFVAFKVKESTKDFLKNSNIIIWTTTPWTIPANRALAFNSSIEYALVEISDLENFNEKKIIVATNLLESVVKSCAIENFKILKTFSGSEFSGT
;
A
#
# COMPACT_ATOMS: atom_id res chain seq x y z
N GLU A 1 -13.62 38.17 -4.26
CA GLU A 1 -14.89 37.50 -4.56
C GLU A 1 -15.27 36.54 -3.40
N CYS A 2 -14.54 35.43 -3.10
CA CYS A 2 -14.91 34.49 -2.02
C CYS A 2 -14.98 35.14 -0.63
N ARG A 3 -14.04 36.04 -0.28
CA ARG A 3 -14.07 36.78 1.01
C ARG A 3 -15.25 37.73 1.11
N GLU A 4 -15.63 38.37 0.05
CA GLU A 4 -16.80 39.28 -0.02
C GLU A 4 -18.09 38.50 0.17
N PHE A 5 -18.22 37.36 -0.55
CA PHE A 5 -19.36 36.47 -0.40
C PHE A 5 -19.49 35.96 1.04
N ALA A 6 -18.40 35.48 1.64
CA ALA A 6 -18.41 34.99 3.02
C ALA A 6 -18.78 36.12 4.02
N LYS A 7 -18.35 37.34 3.78
CA LYS A 7 -18.69 38.49 4.62
C LYS A 7 -20.17 38.86 4.55
N GLU A 8 -20.77 38.84 3.38
CA GLU A 8 -22.22 39.05 3.21
C GLU A 8 -23.03 38.03 4.00
N TRP A 9 -22.62 36.73 3.93
CA TRP A 9 -23.29 35.68 4.68
C TRP A 9 -23.11 35.79 6.20
N ILE A 10 -21.97 36.27 6.69
CA ILE A 10 -21.75 36.55 8.11
C ILE A 10 -22.75 37.61 8.59
N ASP A 11 -22.93 38.68 7.83
CA ASP A 11 -23.87 39.74 8.16
C ASP A 11 -25.32 39.26 8.19
N ILE A 12 -25.71 38.39 7.27
CA ILE A 12 -27.02 37.72 7.25
C ILE A 12 -27.17 36.82 8.50
N HIS A 13 -26.20 35.96 8.77
CA HIS A 13 -26.24 35.05 9.91
C HIS A 13 -26.32 35.80 11.25
N ILE A 14 -25.61 36.91 11.41
CA ILE A 14 -25.69 37.71 12.64
C ILE A 14 -27.12 38.23 12.86
N LYS A 15 -27.80 38.69 11.82
CA LYS A 15 -29.19 39.16 11.92
C LYS A 15 -30.15 38.00 12.28
N GLU A 16 -29.97 36.87 11.65
CA GLU A 16 -30.81 35.68 11.87
C GLU A 16 -30.63 35.10 13.26
N PHE A 17 -29.37 34.94 13.74
CA PHE A 17 -29.10 34.45 15.08
C PHE A 17 -29.64 35.39 16.17
N LYS A 18 -29.50 36.70 15.99
CA LYS A 18 -30.11 37.68 16.90
C LYS A 18 -31.63 37.53 16.92
N ARG A 19 -32.27 37.35 15.75
CA ARG A 19 -33.72 37.10 15.68
C ARG A 19 -34.15 35.85 16.39
N LEU A 20 -33.33 34.79 16.38
CA LEU A 20 -33.56 33.52 17.08
C LEU A 20 -33.26 33.59 18.58
N GLY A 21 -32.79 34.73 19.10
CA GLY A 21 -32.50 34.93 20.52
C GLY A 21 -31.10 34.38 20.95
N VAL A 22 -30.24 34.08 20.01
CA VAL A 22 -28.85 33.71 20.32
C VAL A 22 -28.12 34.92 20.92
N THR A 23 -27.48 34.72 22.06
CA THR A 23 -26.65 35.71 22.73
C THR A 23 -25.16 35.47 22.46
N GLY A 24 -24.41 36.53 22.23
CA GLY A 24 -22.97 36.46 21.95
C GLY A 24 -22.41 37.84 21.58
N ASP A 25 -21.09 37.92 21.49
CA ASP A 25 -20.38 39.12 21.01
C ASP A 25 -20.34 39.09 19.46
N PHE A 26 -21.41 39.58 18.83
CA PHE A 26 -21.50 39.66 17.38
C PHE A 26 -20.66 40.78 16.77
N GLN A 27 -20.01 41.62 17.56
CA GLN A 27 -19.10 42.65 17.07
C GLN A 27 -17.66 42.13 16.98
N ASN A 28 -17.25 41.23 17.90
CA ASN A 28 -15.92 40.67 17.96
C ASN A 28 -15.98 39.13 17.74
N TYR A 29 -16.72 38.71 16.74
CA TYR A 29 -16.84 37.26 16.44
C TYR A 29 -15.52 36.70 15.90
N TYR A 30 -15.27 35.43 16.20
CA TYR A 30 -14.17 34.69 15.61
C TYR A 30 -14.47 34.33 14.15
N SER A 31 -13.51 34.62 13.26
CA SER A 31 -13.58 34.20 11.85
C SER A 31 -12.26 33.63 11.40
N THR A 32 -12.29 32.44 10.81
CA THR A 32 -11.11 31.78 10.23
C THR A 32 -10.53 32.53 9.03
N MET A 33 -11.30 33.39 8.38
CA MET A 33 -10.82 34.24 7.27
C MET A 33 -10.23 35.58 7.73
N SER A 34 -10.18 35.87 9.03
CA SER A 34 -9.47 37.03 9.54
C SER A 34 -7.96 36.87 9.37
N PHE A 35 -7.24 37.94 9.04
CA PHE A 35 -5.79 37.86 8.85
C PHE A 35 -5.05 37.39 10.10
N ALA A 36 -5.57 37.69 11.30
CA ALA A 36 -5.01 37.21 12.55
C ALA A 36 -5.15 35.69 12.71
N ALA A 37 -6.32 35.14 12.37
CA ALA A 37 -6.55 33.69 12.39
C ALA A 37 -5.71 32.96 11.35
N GLU A 38 -5.66 33.47 10.10
CA GLU A 38 -4.82 32.91 9.05
C GLU A 38 -3.33 32.90 9.44
N ALA A 39 -2.85 34.01 10.01
CA ALA A 39 -1.47 34.10 10.47
C ALA A 39 -1.16 33.11 11.61
N GLN A 40 -2.13 32.89 12.51
CA GLN A 40 -1.96 31.90 13.59
C GLN A 40 -1.94 30.47 13.04
N ILE A 41 -2.81 30.13 12.08
CA ILE A 41 -2.80 28.82 11.42
C ILE A 41 -1.44 28.56 10.76
N VAL A 42 -0.89 29.53 10.03
CA VAL A 42 0.44 29.42 9.40
C VAL A 42 1.55 29.26 10.44
N ARG A 43 1.48 30.00 11.56
CA ARG A 43 2.48 29.84 12.66
C ARG A 43 2.44 28.43 13.26
N GLU A 44 1.24 27.88 13.49
CA GLU A 44 1.13 26.52 14.05
C GLU A 44 1.62 25.49 13.04
N LEU A 45 1.27 25.58 11.76
CA LEU A 45 1.80 24.71 10.71
C LEU A 45 3.33 24.80 10.61
N GLY A 46 3.89 26.00 10.76
CA GLY A 46 5.33 26.23 10.76
C GLY A 46 6.08 25.49 11.89
N LYS A 47 5.45 25.26 13.04
CA LYS A 47 6.05 24.45 14.11
C LYS A 47 6.27 23.01 13.69
N PHE A 48 5.31 22.39 12.97
CA PHE A 48 5.45 21.04 12.42
C PHE A 48 6.55 20.95 11.36
N LEU A 49 6.76 22.02 10.60
CA LEU A 49 7.87 22.09 9.64
C LEU A 49 9.22 22.15 10.36
N LEU A 50 9.31 22.96 11.42
CA LEU A 50 10.56 23.17 12.17
C LEU A 50 10.98 21.95 12.99
N ASP A 51 10.04 21.15 13.47
CA ASP A 51 10.34 19.91 14.20
C ASP A 51 10.54 18.69 13.26
N GLY A 52 10.35 18.86 11.96
CA GLY A 52 10.54 17.81 10.94
C GLY A 52 9.34 16.90 10.75
N SER A 53 8.21 17.11 11.43
CA SER A 53 7.00 16.30 11.27
C SER A 53 6.30 16.56 9.94
N LEU A 54 6.44 17.78 9.40
CA LEU A 54 5.92 18.14 8.08
C LEU A 54 7.02 18.03 7.03
N TYR A 55 6.84 17.12 6.09
CA TYR A 55 7.76 16.89 4.97
C TYR A 55 7.01 16.63 3.67
N GLN A 56 7.67 16.85 2.55
CA GLN A 56 7.14 16.48 1.23
C GLN A 56 7.51 15.04 0.88
N GLY A 57 6.53 14.25 0.51
CA GLY A 57 6.74 12.86 0.14
C GLY A 57 5.66 12.33 -0.78
N PHE A 58 5.82 11.06 -1.19
CA PHE A 58 4.82 10.34 -1.96
C PHE A 58 4.14 9.29 -1.08
N LYS A 59 2.83 9.27 -1.07
CA LYS A 59 2.02 8.26 -0.38
C LYS A 59 0.98 7.72 -1.35
N PRO A 60 0.84 6.38 -1.50
CA PRO A 60 -0.26 5.79 -2.23
C PRO A 60 -1.60 6.20 -1.58
N VAL A 61 -2.57 6.55 -2.41
CA VAL A 61 -3.93 6.85 -1.98
C VAL A 61 -4.92 6.01 -2.75
N PHE A 62 -6.08 5.73 -2.18
CA PHE A 62 -7.17 5.09 -2.89
C PHE A 62 -7.67 5.99 -4.01
N TRP A 63 -8.03 5.38 -5.12
CA TRP A 63 -8.48 6.07 -6.32
C TRP A 63 -9.77 5.44 -6.84
N SER A 64 -10.81 6.24 -7.01
CA SER A 64 -12.00 5.80 -7.72
C SER A 64 -11.79 5.90 -9.23
N THR A 65 -11.90 4.77 -9.92
CA THR A 65 -11.83 4.74 -11.38
C THR A 65 -13.11 5.24 -12.05
N VAL A 66 -14.21 5.29 -11.31
CA VAL A 66 -15.52 5.77 -11.78
C VAL A 66 -15.58 7.30 -11.69
N GLU A 67 -15.35 7.85 -10.50
CA GLU A 67 -15.36 9.29 -10.24
C GLU A 67 -14.07 9.98 -10.72
N LYS A 68 -13.03 9.22 -11.00
CA LYS A 68 -11.70 9.69 -11.44
C LYS A 68 -11.08 10.69 -10.45
N THR A 69 -11.11 10.33 -9.19
CA THR A 69 -10.58 11.15 -8.09
C THR A 69 -9.95 10.29 -7.00
N ALA A 70 -9.07 10.91 -6.20
CA ALA A 70 -8.58 10.33 -4.96
C ALA A 70 -9.71 10.25 -3.93
N LEU A 71 -9.68 9.23 -3.09
CA LEU A 71 -10.63 9.01 -2.01
C LEU A 71 -9.96 9.25 -0.65
N ALA A 72 -10.70 9.90 0.26
CA ALA A 72 -10.36 9.88 1.68
C ALA A 72 -10.65 8.50 2.29
N ASP A 73 -9.96 8.15 3.38
CA ASP A 73 -10.15 6.84 4.03
C ASP A 73 -11.62 6.60 4.45
N ALA A 74 -12.34 7.64 4.83
CA ALA A 74 -13.76 7.56 5.21
C ALA A 74 -14.72 7.33 4.03
N GLU A 75 -14.27 7.53 2.80
CA GLU A 75 -15.06 7.33 1.58
C GLU A 75 -14.89 5.91 1.00
N VAL A 76 -13.99 5.12 1.59
CA VAL A 76 -13.69 3.77 1.13
C VAL A 76 -14.63 2.77 1.81
N GLU A 77 -15.42 2.08 0.99
CA GLU A 77 -16.28 0.98 1.43
C GLU A 77 -15.65 -0.36 1.06
N TYR A 78 -15.62 -1.28 2.02
CA TYR A 78 -15.09 -2.63 1.83
C TYR A 78 -16.24 -3.59 1.59
N GLN A 79 -16.09 -4.44 0.58
CA GLN A 79 -17.04 -5.49 0.25
C GLN A 79 -16.30 -6.74 -0.23
N ASP A 80 -16.94 -7.89 -0.13
CA ASP A 80 -16.40 -9.14 -0.63
C ASP A 80 -16.24 -9.07 -2.16
N HIS A 81 -15.06 -9.41 -2.63
CA HIS A 81 -14.73 -9.41 -4.04
C HIS A 81 -14.00 -10.70 -4.44
N THR A 82 -14.45 -11.31 -5.52
CA THR A 82 -13.76 -12.47 -6.11
C THR A 82 -12.82 -11.98 -7.20
N SER A 83 -11.53 -12.23 -7.04
CA SER A 83 -10.50 -11.88 -8.04
C SER A 83 -9.70 -13.10 -8.48
N ASN A 84 -9.16 -13.04 -9.69
CA ASN A 84 -8.24 -14.04 -10.19
C ASN A 84 -6.89 -13.89 -9.48
N THR A 85 -6.36 -14.99 -8.99
CA THR A 85 -5.03 -15.05 -8.37
C THR A 85 -4.14 -15.97 -9.18
N ILE A 86 -2.84 -15.67 -9.21
CA ILE A 86 -1.86 -16.51 -9.92
C ILE A 86 -0.62 -16.73 -9.06
N PHE A 87 0.01 -17.88 -9.27
CA PHE A 87 1.37 -18.15 -8.87
C PHE A 87 2.30 -17.89 -10.05
N VAL A 88 3.41 -17.22 -9.80
CA VAL A 88 4.40 -16.91 -10.84
C VAL A 88 5.77 -17.38 -10.40
N ALA A 89 6.47 -18.04 -11.31
CA ALA A 89 7.81 -18.56 -11.09
C ALA A 89 8.84 -17.60 -11.71
N PHE A 90 9.66 -16.95 -10.88
CA PHE A 90 10.74 -16.09 -11.34
C PHE A 90 12.05 -16.86 -11.31
N LYS A 91 12.66 -17.02 -12.47
CA LYS A 91 13.92 -17.73 -12.63
C LYS A 91 15.06 -17.00 -11.94
N VAL A 92 15.85 -17.71 -11.15
CA VAL A 92 17.12 -17.21 -10.62
C VAL A 92 18.15 -17.20 -11.75
N LYS A 93 18.52 -16.00 -12.21
CA LYS A 93 19.48 -15.81 -13.31
C LYS A 93 20.91 -16.04 -12.85
N GLU A 94 21.27 -15.40 -11.74
CA GLU A 94 22.60 -15.43 -11.16
C GLU A 94 22.50 -15.54 -9.64
N SER A 95 23.42 -16.26 -9.03
CA SER A 95 23.56 -16.34 -7.59
C SER A 95 24.97 -16.75 -7.22
N THR A 96 25.49 -16.21 -6.14
CA THR A 96 26.74 -16.63 -5.52
C THR A 96 26.59 -17.99 -4.83
N LYS A 97 25.37 -18.44 -4.60
CA LYS A 97 25.05 -19.70 -3.92
C LYS A 97 24.61 -20.76 -4.93
N ASP A 98 25.39 -21.83 -5.04
CA ASP A 98 25.14 -22.88 -6.04
C ASP A 98 23.79 -23.55 -5.92
N PHE A 99 23.26 -23.72 -4.71
CA PHE A 99 21.96 -24.37 -4.51
C PHE A 99 20.77 -23.54 -5.03
N LEU A 100 20.93 -22.22 -5.20
CA LEU A 100 19.91 -21.34 -5.79
C LEU A 100 19.95 -21.33 -7.32
N LYS A 101 21.04 -21.74 -7.92
CA LYS A 101 21.15 -21.76 -9.39
C LYS A 101 20.17 -22.76 -10.00
N ASN A 102 19.66 -22.45 -11.17
CA ASN A 102 18.70 -23.27 -11.90
C ASN A 102 17.43 -23.58 -11.08
N SER A 103 16.96 -22.60 -10.35
CA SER A 103 15.70 -22.66 -9.60
C SER A 103 14.80 -21.47 -9.92
N ASN A 104 13.54 -21.59 -9.53
CA ASN A 104 12.54 -20.52 -9.66
C ASN A 104 12.02 -20.13 -8.29
N ILE A 105 11.90 -18.85 -8.02
CA ILE A 105 11.25 -18.34 -6.81
C ILE A 105 9.76 -18.18 -7.12
N ILE A 106 8.92 -18.80 -6.31
CA ILE A 106 7.46 -18.71 -6.48
C ILE A 106 6.93 -17.52 -5.68
N ILE A 107 6.14 -16.68 -6.39
CA ILE A 107 5.35 -15.64 -5.75
C ILE A 107 3.87 -15.86 -6.04
N TRP A 108 3.03 -15.24 -5.26
CA TRP A 108 1.59 -15.21 -5.43
C TRP A 108 1.10 -13.77 -5.52
N THR A 109 0.13 -13.52 -6.41
CA THR A 109 -0.45 -12.20 -6.54
C THR A 109 -1.94 -12.25 -6.87
N THR A 110 -2.69 -11.27 -6.36
CA THR A 110 -4.09 -10.97 -6.75
C THR A 110 -4.15 -9.96 -7.89
N THR A 111 -3.02 -9.40 -8.30
CA THR A 111 -2.92 -8.30 -9.27
C THR A 111 -1.98 -8.66 -10.44
N PRO A 112 -2.34 -9.66 -11.27
CA PRO A 112 -1.47 -10.18 -12.32
C PRO A 112 -1.00 -9.13 -13.34
N TRP A 113 -1.76 -8.09 -13.55
CA TRP A 113 -1.40 -6.98 -14.46
C TRP A 113 -0.20 -6.15 -13.99
N THR A 114 0.28 -6.33 -12.74
CA THR A 114 1.47 -5.66 -12.23
C THR A 114 2.77 -6.37 -12.61
N ILE A 115 2.71 -7.64 -13.00
CA ILE A 115 3.89 -8.47 -13.34
C ILE A 115 4.78 -7.85 -14.41
N PRO A 116 4.29 -7.25 -15.52
CA PRO A 116 5.15 -6.62 -16.52
C PRO A 116 6.05 -5.50 -15.98
N ALA A 117 5.65 -4.85 -14.88
CA ALA A 117 6.42 -3.79 -14.22
C ALA A 117 7.22 -4.28 -13.02
N ASN A 118 7.24 -5.58 -12.75
CA ASN A 118 7.96 -6.14 -11.60
C ASN A 118 9.47 -5.94 -11.74
N ARG A 119 10.12 -5.42 -10.69
CA ARG A 119 11.56 -5.10 -10.69
C ARG A 119 12.38 -5.89 -9.69
N ALA A 120 11.74 -6.38 -8.65
CA ALA A 120 12.41 -7.10 -7.57
C ALA A 120 11.45 -8.05 -6.86
N LEU A 121 11.99 -9.03 -6.16
CA LEU A 121 11.28 -9.89 -5.23
C LEU A 121 11.70 -9.52 -3.80
N ALA A 122 10.70 -9.36 -2.92
CA ALA A 122 10.95 -9.17 -1.51
C ALA A 122 10.97 -10.53 -0.79
N PHE A 123 11.90 -10.71 0.11
CA PHE A 123 11.97 -11.89 0.98
C PHE A 123 12.05 -11.45 2.45
N ASN A 124 11.71 -12.37 3.34
CA ASN A 124 11.87 -12.16 4.78
C ASN A 124 13.07 -12.95 5.27
N SER A 125 14.06 -12.27 5.83
CA SER A 125 15.29 -12.91 6.35
C SER A 125 15.07 -13.82 7.55
N SER A 126 13.96 -13.66 8.27
CA SER A 126 13.67 -14.41 9.50
C SER A 126 12.84 -15.68 9.30
N ILE A 127 12.34 -15.94 8.10
CA ILE A 127 11.58 -17.16 7.80
C ILE A 127 12.44 -18.21 7.07
N GLU A 128 12.02 -19.45 7.14
CA GLU A 128 12.64 -20.57 6.45
C GLU A 128 12.03 -20.76 5.06
N TYR A 129 12.88 -21.06 4.08
CA TYR A 129 12.51 -21.38 2.71
C TYR A 129 12.92 -22.81 2.36
N ALA A 130 12.14 -23.44 1.52
CA ALA A 130 12.43 -24.75 0.97
C ALA A 130 12.80 -24.66 -0.50
N LEU A 131 13.91 -25.30 -0.87
CA LEU A 131 14.23 -25.66 -2.25
C LEU A 131 13.60 -27.02 -2.52
N VAL A 132 12.70 -27.05 -3.48
CA VAL A 132 11.86 -28.22 -3.77
C VAL A 132 12.06 -28.64 -5.23
N GLU A 133 12.26 -29.92 -5.47
CA GLU A 133 12.27 -30.51 -6.81
C GLU A 133 10.87 -31.03 -7.15
N ILE A 134 10.38 -30.71 -8.35
CA ILE A 134 9.07 -31.07 -8.86
C ILE A 134 9.26 -32.01 -10.04
N SER A 135 8.49 -33.11 -10.09
CA SER A 135 8.60 -34.11 -11.16
C SER A 135 7.48 -33.98 -12.22
N ASP A 136 6.34 -33.38 -11.87
CA ASP A 136 5.09 -33.51 -12.62
C ASP A 136 4.84 -32.38 -13.64
N LEU A 137 5.65 -31.36 -13.71
CA LEU A 137 5.44 -30.22 -14.61
C LEU A 137 6.33 -30.35 -15.86
N GLU A 138 5.80 -30.96 -16.92
CA GLU A 138 6.51 -31.16 -18.20
C GLU A 138 6.91 -29.86 -18.88
N ASN A 139 6.16 -28.78 -18.66
CA ASN A 139 6.40 -27.46 -19.28
C ASN A 139 7.36 -26.57 -18.52
N PHE A 140 7.91 -27.02 -17.40
CA PHE A 140 8.86 -26.25 -16.59
C PHE A 140 10.29 -26.69 -16.92
N ASN A 141 11.05 -25.82 -17.57
CA ASN A 141 12.44 -26.10 -17.94
C ASN A 141 13.33 -26.34 -16.72
N GLU A 142 12.99 -25.79 -15.56
CA GLU A 142 13.74 -25.94 -14.32
C GLU A 142 12.82 -26.52 -13.24
N LYS A 143 13.07 -27.76 -12.92
CA LYS A 143 12.27 -28.57 -11.98
C LYS A 143 12.44 -28.17 -10.51
N LYS A 144 13.13 -27.08 -10.21
CA LYS A 144 13.39 -26.63 -8.84
C LYS A 144 12.65 -25.33 -8.55
N ILE A 145 11.89 -25.33 -7.45
CA ILE A 145 11.21 -24.14 -6.95
C ILE A 145 11.67 -23.80 -5.54
N ILE A 146 11.56 -22.53 -5.20
CA ILE A 146 11.82 -21.99 -3.87
C ILE A 146 10.54 -21.33 -3.37
N VAL A 147 10.11 -21.73 -2.18
CA VAL A 147 8.92 -21.23 -1.51
C VAL A 147 9.15 -21.20 -0.01
N ALA A 148 8.47 -20.30 0.71
CA ALA A 148 8.52 -20.33 2.17
C ALA A 148 7.98 -21.64 2.71
N THR A 149 8.69 -22.29 3.63
CA THR A 149 8.40 -23.64 4.12
C THR A 149 6.97 -23.77 4.65
N ASN A 150 6.47 -22.73 5.35
CA ASN A 150 5.11 -22.70 5.88
C ASN A 150 4.01 -22.54 4.82
N LEU A 151 4.36 -22.17 3.59
CA LEU A 151 3.43 -22.05 2.46
C LEU A 151 3.50 -23.21 1.48
N LEU A 152 4.48 -24.13 1.65
CA LEU A 152 4.75 -25.20 0.69
C LEU A 152 3.51 -26.05 0.40
N GLU A 153 2.81 -26.53 1.43
CA GLU A 153 1.63 -27.37 1.26
C GLU A 153 0.50 -26.65 0.50
N SER A 154 0.29 -25.36 0.81
CA SER A 154 -0.71 -24.54 0.13
C SER A 154 -0.37 -24.33 -1.34
N VAL A 155 0.90 -24.06 -1.64
CA VAL A 155 1.38 -23.83 -3.01
C VAL A 155 1.27 -25.11 -3.84
N VAL A 156 1.77 -26.24 -3.36
CA VAL A 156 1.72 -27.51 -4.11
C VAL A 156 0.29 -27.95 -4.38
N LYS A 157 -0.61 -27.79 -3.40
CA LYS A 157 -2.03 -28.07 -3.56
C LYS A 157 -2.69 -27.17 -4.61
N SER A 158 -2.44 -25.87 -4.54
CA SER A 158 -3.05 -24.89 -5.45
C SER A 158 -2.52 -25.00 -6.87
N CYS A 159 -1.27 -25.44 -7.03
CA CYS A 159 -0.63 -25.66 -8.33
C CYS A 159 -0.81 -27.10 -8.85
N ALA A 160 -1.60 -27.94 -8.18
CA ALA A 160 -1.81 -29.35 -8.52
C ALA A 160 -0.50 -30.15 -8.72
N ILE A 161 0.48 -29.90 -7.84
CA ILE A 161 1.76 -30.61 -7.84
C ILE A 161 1.61 -31.83 -6.93
N GLU A 162 1.70 -33.03 -7.49
CA GLU A 162 1.53 -34.30 -6.73
C GLU A 162 2.86 -34.88 -6.28
N ASN A 163 3.89 -34.78 -7.12
CA ASN A 163 5.19 -35.38 -6.84
C ASN A 163 6.27 -34.31 -6.68
N PHE A 164 6.70 -34.11 -5.45
CA PHE A 164 7.77 -33.19 -5.11
C PHE A 164 8.70 -33.77 -4.03
N LYS A 165 9.91 -33.24 -3.98
CA LYS A 165 10.92 -33.59 -2.98
C LYS A 165 11.60 -32.36 -2.44
N ILE A 166 11.61 -32.17 -1.13
CA ILE A 166 12.41 -31.11 -0.50
C ILE A 166 13.89 -31.49 -0.60
N LEU A 167 14.66 -30.68 -1.30
CA LEU A 167 16.11 -30.88 -1.45
C LEU A 167 16.89 -30.22 -0.32
N LYS A 168 16.45 -29.06 0.13
CA LYS A 168 17.12 -28.29 1.18
C LYS A 168 16.13 -27.29 1.80
N THR A 169 16.27 -27.03 3.10
CA THR A 169 15.68 -25.87 3.77
C THR A 169 16.79 -24.90 4.16
N PHE A 170 16.50 -23.61 4.18
CA PHE A 170 17.46 -22.57 4.47
C PHE A 170 16.78 -21.29 4.97
N SER A 171 17.52 -20.50 5.74
CA SER A 171 17.03 -19.22 6.24
C SER A 171 16.92 -18.19 5.12
N GLY A 172 15.90 -17.33 5.18
CA GLY A 172 15.77 -16.21 4.24
C GLY A 172 16.97 -15.28 4.24
N SER A 173 17.76 -15.22 5.30
CA SER A 173 19.01 -14.47 5.34
C SER A 173 20.02 -14.92 4.29
N GLU A 174 19.90 -16.17 3.79
CA GLU A 174 20.77 -16.69 2.73
C GLU A 174 20.50 -16.10 1.34
N PHE A 175 19.39 -15.38 1.15
CA PHE A 175 19.17 -14.60 -0.08
C PHE A 175 20.02 -13.32 -0.16
N SER A 176 20.57 -12.85 0.96
CA SER A 176 21.40 -11.64 0.97
C SER A 176 22.66 -11.86 0.13
N GLY A 177 22.92 -10.93 -0.79
CA GLY A 177 24.07 -10.97 -1.69
C GLY A 177 23.91 -11.87 -2.93
N THR A 178 22.65 -12.17 -3.27
CA THR A 178 22.30 -12.89 -4.51
C THR A 178 21.66 -11.96 -5.51
#